data_401e0e8d4f333977ee33453754c3bcf5
#
_entry.id   401e0e8d4f333977ee33453754c3bcf5
#
_cell.length_a   1.000
_cell.length_b   1.000
_cell.length_c   1.000
_cell.angle_alpha   90.00
_cell.angle_beta   90.00
_cell.angle_gamma   90.00
#
_symmetry.space_group_name_H-M   'P 1'
#
loop_
_entity.id
_entity.type
_entity.pdbx_description
1 polymer ?
#
loop_
_entity_poly.entity_id
_entity_poly.type
_entity_poly.pdbx_seq_one_letter_code
_entity_poly.pdbx_strand_id
1 'polypeptide(L)'
;MTSLSGFGSLAAIPEEKITDKITRRVLAGQKGMMVWWKIGAGTHVAAHSHPHEQLVWVVKGRMDFRIDNERRVLEAGGIAAIPGGVEHEGWCHEDTEVVDIFAPPREDFLAGGGPTWLGQKS
;
A
#
# COMPACT_ATOMS: atom_id res chain seq x y z
N MET A 1 -7.05 -5.91 -10.71
CA MET A 1 -5.68 -6.50 -10.62
C MET A 1 -5.20 -6.85 -12.01
N THR A 2 -3.97 -6.53 -12.33
CA THR A 2 -3.40 -6.73 -13.65
C THR A 2 -2.08 -7.47 -13.54
N SER A 3 -1.98 -8.60 -14.23
CA SER A 3 -0.70 -9.29 -14.43
C SER A 3 -0.07 -8.76 -15.71
N LEU A 4 1.21 -8.44 -15.67
CA LEU A 4 1.89 -7.84 -16.81
C LEU A 4 3.27 -8.42 -17.01
N SER A 5 3.60 -8.64 -18.28
CA SER A 5 4.94 -8.89 -18.75
C SER A 5 5.20 -7.94 -19.92
N GLY A 6 6.27 -7.14 -19.81
CA GLY A 6 6.58 -6.11 -20.80
C GLY A 6 5.97 -4.76 -20.41
N PHE A 7 5.45 -4.06 -21.37
CA PHE A 7 5.02 -2.67 -21.20
C PHE A 7 3.53 -2.54 -20.90
N GLY A 8 3.17 -1.47 -20.21
CA GLY A 8 1.79 -1.13 -19.94
C GLY A 8 1.66 0.36 -19.56
N SER A 9 0.46 0.74 -19.15
CA SER A 9 0.17 2.09 -18.69
C SER A 9 -0.60 2.00 -17.38
N LEU A 10 -0.22 2.80 -16.40
CA LEU A 10 -0.92 2.88 -15.13
C LEU A 10 -2.40 3.21 -15.33
N ALA A 11 -2.68 4.14 -16.25
CA ALA A 11 -4.05 4.56 -16.54
C ALA A 11 -4.93 3.43 -17.11
N ALA A 12 -4.33 2.40 -17.69
CA ALA A 12 -5.03 1.25 -18.22
C ALA A 12 -5.35 0.19 -17.16
N ILE A 13 -4.76 0.29 -15.97
CA ILE A 13 -5.05 -0.63 -14.86
C ILE A 13 -6.33 -0.18 -14.20
N PRO A 14 -7.35 -1.05 -14.07
CA PRO A 14 -8.60 -0.68 -13.43
C PRO A 14 -8.38 -0.21 -11.99
N GLU A 15 -9.05 0.88 -11.64
CA GLU A 15 -9.06 1.35 -10.26
C GLU A 15 -10.06 0.53 -9.46
N GLU A 16 -9.62 -0.06 -8.36
CA GLU A 16 -10.46 -0.84 -7.46
C GLU A 16 -10.84 0.01 -6.25
N LYS A 17 -12.13 0.13 -5.99
CA LYS A 17 -12.62 0.82 -4.80
C LYS A 17 -12.60 -0.15 -3.62
N ILE A 18 -11.84 0.19 -2.58
CA ILE A 18 -11.72 -0.61 -1.37
C ILE A 18 -12.70 -0.11 -0.32
N THR A 19 -12.73 1.21 -0.12
CA THR A 19 -13.70 1.92 0.73
C THR A 19 -14.07 3.22 0.06
N ASP A 20 -14.95 4.01 0.67
CA ASP A 20 -15.27 5.35 0.16
C ASP A 20 -14.06 6.28 0.12
N LYS A 21 -13.02 5.99 0.91
CA LYS A 21 -11.82 6.81 1.02
C LYS A 21 -10.59 6.18 0.38
N ILE A 22 -10.67 4.92 -0.05
CA ILE A 22 -9.49 4.19 -0.49
C ILE A 22 -9.74 3.53 -1.83
N THR A 23 -8.91 3.84 -2.80
CA THR A 23 -8.85 3.14 -4.10
C THR A 23 -7.44 2.65 -4.34
N ARG A 24 -7.30 1.66 -5.22
CA ARG A 24 -6.01 1.12 -5.58
C ARG A 24 -5.96 0.66 -7.04
N ARG A 25 -4.74 0.63 -7.57
CA ARG A 25 -4.42 -0.06 -8.83
C ARG A 25 -3.31 -1.05 -8.53
N VAL A 26 -3.48 -2.29 -8.97
CA VAL A 26 -2.54 -3.38 -8.66
C VAL A 26 -1.92 -3.90 -9.93
N LEU A 27 -0.58 -3.90 -9.96
CA LEU A 27 0.20 -4.47 -11.03
C LEU A 27 1.04 -5.61 -10.45
N ALA A 28 0.88 -6.81 -11.00
CA ALA A 28 1.63 -7.98 -10.57
C ALA A 28 2.62 -8.43 -11.64
N GLY A 29 3.89 -8.53 -11.25
CA GLY A 29 4.91 -9.28 -11.99
C GLY A 29 5.03 -10.68 -11.40
N GLN A 30 6.07 -11.43 -11.80
CA GLN A 30 6.29 -12.79 -11.31
C GLN A 30 6.81 -12.81 -9.86
N LYS A 31 7.70 -11.89 -9.52
CA LYS A 31 8.40 -11.88 -8.22
C LYS A 31 8.16 -10.61 -7.43
N GLY A 32 7.37 -9.70 -7.94
CA GLY A 32 7.05 -8.45 -7.29
C GLY A 32 5.67 -7.95 -7.68
N MET A 33 5.12 -7.10 -6.83
CA MET A 33 3.81 -6.49 -7.05
C MET A 33 3.91 -5.02 -6.70
N MET A 34 3.28 -4.18 -7.50
CA MET A 34 3.19 -2.75 -7.22
C MET A 34 1.73 -2.38 -7.03
N VAL A 35 1.44 -1.65 -5.96
CA VAL A 35 0.10 -1.15 -5.66
C VAL A 35 0.15 0.37 -5.57
N TRP A 36 -0.67 1.02 -6.36
CA TRP A 36 -0.83 2.48 -6.31
C TRP A 36 -2.10 2.79 -5.54
N TRP A 37 -1.94 3.38 -4.36
CA TRP A 37 -3.05 3.70 -3.47
C TRP A 37 -3.40 5.18 -3.54
N LYS A 38 -4.70 5.47 -3.53
CA LYS A 38 -5.23 6.79 -3.17
C LYS A 38 -5.97 6.64 -1.86
N ILE A 39 -5.51 7.34 -0.84
CA ILE A 39 -6.01 7.20 0.52
C ILE A 39 -6.53 8.57 0.99
N GLY A 40 -7.81 8.64 1.32
CA GLY A 40 -8.45 9.87 1.75
C GLY A 40 -8.05 10.31 3.16
N ALA A 41 -8.13 11.61 3.40
CA ALA A 41 -7.87 12.22 4.70
C ALA A 41 -8.68 11.55 5.80
N GLY A 42 -8.07 11.38 6.97
CA GLY A 42 -8.70 10.75 8.13
C GLY A 42 -8.58 9.23 8.19
N THR A 43 -7.94 8.61 7.21
CA THR A 43 -7.79 7.16 7.17
C THR A 43 -6.71 6.71 8.15
N HIS A 44 -7.04 5.68 8.92
CA HIS A 44 -6.10 4.98 9.80
C HIS A 44 -5.83 3.59 9.21
N VAL A 45 -4.60 3.33 8.86
CA VAL A 45 -4.14 2.00 8.47
C VAL A 45 -3.71 1.28 9.74
N ALA A 46 -4.58 0.40 10.25
CA ALA A 46 -4.36 -0.27 11.53
C ALA A 46 -3.07 -1.08 11.54
N ALA A 47 -2.48 -1.22 12.72
CA ALA A 47 -1.26 -1.99 12.90
C ALA A 47 -1.42 -3.41 12.37
N HIS A 48 -0.49 -3.84 11.55
CA HIS A 48 -0.50 -5.17 10.93
C HIS A 48 0.90 -5.58 10.51
N SER A 49 1.04 -6.84 10.17
CA SER A 49 2.27 -7.38 9.59
C SER A 49 1.93 -8.43 8.54
N HIS A 50 2.87 -8.73 7.69
CA HIS A 50 2.76 -9.76 6.66
C HIS A 50 4.17 -10.25 6.31
N PRO A 51 4.31 -11.48 5.78
CA PRO A 51 5.64 -12.02 5.47
C PRO A 51 6.34 -11.34 4.30
N HIS A 52 5.61 -10.62 3.46
CA HIS A 52 6.15 -9.95 2.29
C HIS A 52 7.01 -8.75 2.70
N GLU A 53 8.14 -8.55 2.03
CA GLU A 53 8.85 -7.28 2.10
C GLU A 53 8.00 -6.20 1.44
N GLN A 54 8.00 -5.00 2.01
CA GLN A 54 7.26 -3.87 1.48
C GLN A 54 8.16 -2.65 1.37
N LEU A 55 8.18 -2.07 0.17
CA LEU A 55 8.81 -0.78 -0.07
C LEU A 55 7.70 0.25 -0.22
N VAL A 56 7.84 1.39 0.44
CA VAL A 56 6.83 2.44 0.46
C VAL A 56 7.40 3.70 -0.16
N TRP A 57 6.61 4.33 -1.03
CA TRP A 57 6.94 5.62 -1.60
C TRP A 57 5.69 6.51 -1.53
N VAL A 58 5.76 7.58 -0.73
CA VAL A 58 4.70 8.58 -0.70
C VAL A 58 4.90 9.51 -1.89
N VAL A 59 3.96 9.47 -2.83
CA VAL A 59 4.02 10.25 -4.08
C VAL A 59 3.47 11.64 -3.87
N LYS A 60 2.39 11.75 -3.09
CA LYS A 60 1.66 12.99 -2.89
C LYS A 60 1.00 12.96 -1.53
N GLY A 61 0.90 14.11 -0.89
CA GLY A 61 0.28 14.23 0.42
C GLY A 61 1.25 13.96 1.55
N ARG A 62 0.72 13.52 2.67
CA ARG A 62 1.50 13.31 3.88
C ARG A 62 0.85 12.23 4.75
N MET A 63 1.63 11.31 5.24
CA MET A 63 1.17 10.32 6.20
C MET A 63 2.15 10.19 7.35
N ASP A 64 1.61 9.97 8.53
CA ASP A 64 2.35 9.61 9.72
C ASP A 64 2.49 8.08 9.69
N PHE A 65 3.71 7.58 9.80
CA PHE A 65 4.00 6.17 9.59
C PHE A 65 4.84 5.61 10.73
N ARG A 66 4.46 4.42 11.20
CA ARG A 66 5.20 3.72 12.25
C ARG A 66 5.66 2.36 11.71
N ILE A 67 6.95 2.09 11.88
CA ILE A 67 7.54 0.78 11.61
C ILE A 67 8.17 0.32 12.93
N ASP A 68 7.68 -0.80 13.46
CA ASP A 68 8.07 -1.29 14.78
C ASP A 68 7.92 -0.18 15.82
N ASN A 69 8.98 0.29 16.44
CA ASN A 69 8.94 1.35 17.45
C ASN A 69 9.28 2.74 16.91
N GLU A 70 9.57 2.85 15.62
CA GLU A 70 9.97 4.11 15.02
C GLU A 70 8.81 4.74 14.26
N ARG A 71 8.50 6.01 14.59
CA ARG A 71 7.43 6.76 13.98
C ARG A 71 7.98 7.99 13.28
N ARG A 72 7.56 8.20 12.03
CA ARG A 72 7.99 9.34 11.22
C ARG A 72 6.87 9.85 10.35
N VAL A 73 6.91 11.13 10.02
CA VAL A 73 6.03 11.72 9.02
C VAL A 73 6.70 11.58 7.66
N LEU A 74 5.98 10.99 6.69
CA LEU A 74 6.43 10.89 5.30
C LEU A 74 5.61 11.86 4.45
N GLU A 75 6.30 12.78 3.79
CA GLU A 75 5.71 13.68 2.81
C GLU A 75 6.08 13.21 1.41
N ALA A 76 5.66 13.93 0.38
CA ALA A 76 5.98 13.59 -1.01
C ALA A 76 7.49 13.37 -1.18
N GLY A 77 7.88 12.23 -1.71
CA GLY A 77 9.28 11.80 -1.82
C GLY A 77 9.77 10.98 -0.62
N GLY A 78 8.98 10.87 0.45
CA GLY A 78 9.31 10.03 1.60
C GLY A 78 9.25 8.56 1.21
N ILE A 79 10.22 7.78 1.68
CA ILE A 79 10.33 6.35 1.37
C ILE A 79 10.59 5.54 2.63
N ALA A 80 10.17 4.27 2.59
CA ALA A 80 10.45 3.34 3.67
C ALA A 80 10.65 1.93 3.12
N ALA A 81 11.39 1.12 3.83
CA ALA A 81 11.54 -0.30 3.56
C ALA A 81 11.15 -1.07 4.81
N ILE A 82 10.16 -1.96 4.67
CA ILE A 82 9.62 -2.73 5.79
C ILE A 82 9.97 -4.20 5.56
N PRO A 83 10.85 -4.76 6.40
CA PRO A 83 11.16 -6.20 6.31
C PRO A 83 9.92 -7.06 6.56
N GLY A 84 9.90 -8.26 5.98
CA GLY A 84 8.81 -9.19 6.22
C GLY A 84 8.63 -9.47 7.72
N GLY A 85 7.38 -9.53 8.16
CA GLY A 85 7.04 -9.82 9.54
C GLY A 85 7.10 -8.64 10.51
N VAL A 86 7.56 -7.48 10.08
CA VAL A 86 7.66 -6.30 10.96
C VAL A 86 6.33 -5.55 10.98
N GLU A 87 5.83 -5.28 12.19
CA GLU A 87 4.58 -4.54 12.36
C GLU A 87 4.71 -3.09 11.91
N HIS A 88 3.69 -2.61 11.22
CA HIS A 88 3.64 -1.22 10.76
C HIS A 88 2.21 -0.70 10.78
N GLU A 89 2.08 0.62 10.79
CA GLU A 89 0.82 1.32 10.96
C GLU A 89 0.94 2.71 10.32
N GLY A 90 -0.19 3.27 9.86
CA GLY A 90 -0.16 4.59 9.23
C GLY A 90 -1.42 5.42 9.49
N TRP A 91 -1.26 6.73 9.44
CA TRP A 91 -2.35 7.70 9.58
C TRP A 91 -2.21 8.75 8.48
N CYS A 92 -3.24 8.89 7.66
CA CYS A 92 -3.27 9.90 6.61
C CYS A 92 -4.11 11.08 7.09
N HIS A 93 -3.46 12.20 7.35
CA HIS A 93 -4.14 13.42 7.81
C HIS A 93 -4.65 14.28 6.67
N GLU A 94 -4.24 13.99 5.45
CA GLU A 94 -4.72 14.62 4.24
C GLU A 94 -4.78 13.57 3.12
N ASP A 95 -5.37 13.91 1.98
CA ASP A 95 -5.42 13.00 0.84
C ASP A 95 -4.00 12.66 0.40
N THR A 96 -3.71 11.37 0.31
CA THR A 96 -2.35 10.87 0.10
C THR A 96 -2.34 9.83 -1.01
N GLU A 97 -1.33 9.88 -1.87
CA GLU A 97 -1.05 8.84 -2.85
C GLU A 97 0.24 8.14 -2.47
N VAL A 98 0.16 6.82 -2.38
CA VAL A 98 1.26 5.95 -1.94
C VAL A 98 1.46 4.84 -2.94
N VAL A 99 2.71 4.54 -3.27
CA VAL A 99 3.07 3.34 -4.02
C VAL A 99 3.72 2.36 -3.06
N ASP A 100 3.14 1.16 -3.00
CA ASP A 100 3.72 0.04 -2.27
C ASP A 100 4.26 -0.97 -3.26
N ILE A 101 5.44 -1.50 -2.98
CA ILE A 101 6.02 -2.62 -3.72
C ILE A 101 6.18 -3.78 -2.76
N PHE A 102 5.57 -4.92 -3.11
CA PHE A 102 5.65 -6.15 -2.33
C PHE A 102 6.47 -7.21 -3.06
N ALA A 103 7.30 -7.91 -2.32
CA ALA A 103 8.04 -9.07 -2.82
C ALA A 103 8.04 -10.17 -1.75
N PRO A 104 7.53 -11.35 -2.06
CA PRO A 104 6.85 -11.74 -3.31
C PRO A 104 5.48 -11.06 -3.47
N PRO A 105 4.77 -11.26 -4.59
CA PRO A 105 3.41 -10.75 -4.76
C PRO A 105 2.48 -11.25 -3.66
N ARG A 106 1.56 -10.39 -3.24
CA ARG A 106 0.58 -10.75 -2.20
C ARG A 106 -0.53 -11.58 -2.81
N GLU A 107 -0.66 -12.82 -2.35
CA GLU A 107 -1.67 -13.77 -2.83
C GLU A 107 -3.08 -13.26 -2.51
N ASP A 108 -3.26 -12.62 -1.36
CA ASP A 108 -4.55 -12.07 -0.96
C ASP A 108 -5.01 -10.97 -1.92
N PHE A 109 -4.09 -10.12 -2.40
CA PHE A 109 -4.41 -9.10 -3.39
C PHE A 109 -4.67 -9.72 -4.77
N LEU A 110 -3.91 -10.74 -5.16
CA LEU A 110 -4.11 -11.44 -6.42
C LEU A 110 -5.48 -12.13 -6.48
N ALA A 111 -5.99 -12.57 -5.35
CA ALA A 111 -7.30 -13.16 -5.23
C ALA A 111 -8.43 -12.11 -5.17
N GLY A 112 -8.11 -10.83 -5.30
CA GLY A 112 -9.07 -9.74 -5.25
C GLY A 112 -9.42 -9.27 -3.84
N GLY A 113 -8.72 -9.79 -2.82
CA GLY A 113 -8.95 -9.41 -1.44
C GLY A 113 -8.46 -8.01 -1.11
N GLY A 114 -9.09 -7.38 -0.14
CA GLY A 114 -8.65 -6.11 0.42
C GLY A 114 -7.44 -6.28 1.35
N PRO A 115 -6.86 -5.16 1.79
CA PRO A 115 -5.73 -5.21 2.72
C PRO A 115 -6.15 -5.86 4.04
N THR A 116 -5.21 -6.56 4.66
CA THR A 116 -5.47 -7.32 5.90
C THR A 116 -5.94 -6.43 7.05
N TRP A 117 -5.45 -5.20 7.12
CA TRP A 117 -5.83 -4.25 8.18
C TRP A 117 -7.29 -3.79 8.09
N LEU A 118 -7.95 -3.91 6.95
CA LEU A 118 -9.38 -3.59 6.81
C LEU A 118 -10.26 -4.57 7.56
N GLY A 119 -9.88 -5.84 7.60
CA GLY A 119 -10.62 -6.88 8.32
C GLY A 119 -10.35 -6.91 9.81
N GLN A 120 -9.38 -6.13 10.29
CA GLN A 120 -9.03 -6.05 11.70
C GLN A 120 -9.96 -5.06 12.38
N LYS A 121 -10.72 -5.55 13.32
CA LYS A 121 -11.52 -4.69 14.18
C LYS A 121 -10.71 -4.43 15.44
N SER A 122 -10.48 -3.18 15.68
CA SER A 122 -9.86 -2.75 16.92
C SER A 122 -10.72 -3.14 18.12
#